data_8220b97f3a7983445d6b86f4129748c1
#
_entry.id   8220b97f3a7983445d6b86f4129748c1
#
_cell.length_a   1.000
_cell.length_b   1.000
_cell.length_c   1.000
_cell.angle_alpha   90.00
_cell.angle_beta   90.00
_cell.angle_gamma   90.00
#
_symmetry.space_group_name_H-M   'P 1'
#
loop_
_entity.id
_entity.type
_entity.pdbx_description
1 polymer ?
#
loop_
_entity_poly.entity_id
_entity_poly.type
_entity_poly.pdbx_seq_one_letter_code
_entity_poly.pdbx_strand_id
1 'polypeptide(L)'
;MTTRAFQKIYTKIDNITKATVTLRATGVGNDELATVGGKLAQVVKIMGENVTLQIFAGTEGLSTDSEVVFHGEPPKLRVSV
;
A
#
# COMPACT_ATOMS: atom_id res chain seq x y z
N MET A 1 -23.87 -4.40 -0.49
CA MET A 1 -23.52 -4.39 -0.43
C MET A 1 -22.66 -4.55 -0.42
N THR A 2 -22.30 -4.40 -0.46
CA THR A 2 -21.64 -4.44 -0.36
C THR A 2 -20.65 -4.22 -0.46
N THR A 3 -20.33 -3.92 -0.48
CA THR A 3 -19.56 -3.56 -0.62
C THR A 3 -18.49 -3.49 -0.39
N ARG A 4 -18.09 -3.61 -0.08
CA ARG A 4 -17.11 -3.50 0.23
C ARG A 4 -16.17 -3.57 -0.32
N ALA A 5 -15.84 -3.52 -0.62
CA ALA A 5 -14.80 -3.68 -1.11
C ALA A 5 -14.33 -2.73 -1.97
N PHE A 6 -14.17 -1.65 -1.58
CA PHE A 6 -13.58 -0.80 -2.35
C PHE A 6 -12.17 -0.91 -2.29
N GLN A 7 -11.31 -1.06 -3.32
CA GLN A 7 -9.87 -0.95 -3.34
C GLN A 7 -9.54 0.41 -3.83
N LYS A 8 -8.67 1.10 -3.13
CA LYS A 8 -8.23 2.40 -3.56
C LYS A 8 -7.00 2.24 -4.41
N ILE A 9 -7.02 2.80 -5.60
CA ILE A 9 -5.94 2.65 -6.57
C ILE A 9 -5.31 4.01 -6.82
N TYR A 10 -3.99 4.07 -6.66
CA TYR A 10 -3.23 5.28 -6.88
C TYR A 10 -2.16 5.00 -7.91
N THR A 11 -1.87 5.97 -8.77
CA THR A 11 -0.85 5.80 -9.79
C THR A 11 0.22 6.87 -9.71
N LYS A 12 0.31 7.53 -8.56
CA LYS A 12 1.29 8.58 -8.41
C LYS A 12 2.05 8.37 -7.13
N ILE A 13 3.30 8.04 -7.25
CA ILE A 13 4.17 7.79 -6.11
C ILE A 13 5.10 8.98 -5.97
N ASP A 14 5.24 9.50 -4.74
CA ASP A 14 6.08 10.65 -4.50
C ASP A 14 7.54 10.29 -4.42
N ASN A 15 7.86 9.16 -3.86
CA ASN A 15 9.26 8.79 -3.64
C ASN A 15 9.41 7.29 -3.54
N ILE A 16 10.55 6.79 -4.00
CA ILE A 16 10.86 5.38 -3.95
C ILE A 16 12.27 5.24 -3.40
N THR A 17 12.42 4.41 -2.36
CA THR A 17 13.74 4.07 -1.85
C THR A 17 14.00 2.61 -2.16
N LYS A 18 15.03 2.02 -1.56
CA LYS A 18 15.36 0.64 -1.85
C LYS A 18 14.28 -0.34 -1.45
N ALA A 19 13.55 -0.03 -0.41
CA ALA A 19 12.55 -0.95 0.09
C ALA A 19 11.22 -0.30 0.38
N THR A 20 11.09 1.01 0.22
CA THR A 20 9.85 1.69 0.57
C THR A 20 9.39 2.61 -0.53
N VAL A 21 8.10 2.87 -0.49
CA VAL A 21 7.47 3.77 -1.43
C VAL A 21 6.63 4.73 -0.61
N THR A 22 6.71 6.02 -0.92
CA THR A 22 5.93 7.04 -0.24
C THR A 22 4.99 7.69 -1.23
N LEU A 23 3.74 7.84 -0.83
CA LEU A 23 2.75 8.49 -1.68
C LEU A 23 1.72 9.17 -0.80
N ARG A 24 0.87 9.96 -1.41
CA ARG A 24 -0.21 10.58 -0.70
C ARG A 24 -1.46 9.76 -0.85
N ALA A 25 -2.10 9.45 0.25
CA ALA A 25 -3.33 8.69 0.25
C ALA A 25 -4.11 9.02 1.51
N THR A 26 -5.42 8.87 1.46
CA THR A 26 -6.26 9.11 2.61
C THR A 26 -7.09 7.88 2.87
N GLY A 27 -7.55 7.73 4.10
CA GLY A 27 -8.39 6.60 4.45
C GLY A 27 -7.64 5.29 4.53
N VAL A 28 -6.32 5.35 4.71
CA VAL A 28 -5.47 4.17 4.76
C VAL A 28 -5.11 3.91 6.21
N GLY A 29 -5.17 2.67 6.65
CA GLY A 29 -4.83 2.33 8.02
C GLY A 29 -3.41 1.81 8.16
N ASN A 30 -2.90 1.85 9.39
CA ASN A 30 -1.60 1.26 9.67
C ASN A 30 -1.69 -0.23 9.43
N ASP A 31 -0.61 -0.79 8.93
CA ASP A 31 -0.52 -2.23 8.69
C ASP A 31 -1.43 -2.74 7.59
N GLU A 32 -2.05 -1.83 6.86
CA GLU A 32 -2.92 -2.24 5.76
C GLU A 32 -2.07 -2.85 4.65
N LEU A 33 -2.56 -3.90 4.03
CA LEU A 33 -1.84 -4.50 2.93
C LEU A 33 -2.11 -3.75 1.65
N ALA A 34 -1.13 -3.73 0.78
CA ALA A 34 -1.24 -3.07 -0.49
C ALA A 34 -0.39 -3.81 -1.52
N THR A 35 -0.60 -3.47 -2.76
CA THR A 35 0.19 -4.02 -3.86
C THR A 35 0.72 -2.85 -4.65
N VAL A 36 2.01 -2.84 -4.92
CA VAL A 36 2.65 -1.77 -5.67
C VAL A 36 3.29 -2.39 -6.88
N GLY A 37 2.77 -2.05 -8.06
CA GLY A 37 3.29 -2.62 -9.30
C GLY A 37 3.28 -4.14 -9.30
N GLY A 38 2.30 -4.73 -8.61
CA GLY A 38 2.21 -6.18 -8.51
C GLY A 38 3.00 -6.79 -7.37
N LYS A 39 3.72 -5.97 -6.60
CA LYS A 39 4.51 -6.48 -5.49
C LYS A 39 3.80 -6.24 -4.18
N LEU A 40 3.83 -7.20 -3.31
CA LEU A 40 3.15 -7.10 -2.02
C LEU A 40 3.83 -6.09 -1.12
N ALA A 41 3.05 -5.28 -0.46
CA ALA A 41 3.55 -4.23 0.41
C ALA A 41 2.64 -4.07 1.62
N GLN A 42 3.13 -3.34 2.59
CA GLN A 42 2.37 -3.09 3.81
C GLN A 42 2.62 -1.66 4.25
N VAL A 43 1.58 -1.02 4.76
CA VAL A 43 1.69 0.33 5.28
C VAL A 43 2.46 0.27 6.59
N VAL A 44 3.57 1.00 6.67
CA VAL A 44 4.38 1.00 7.88
C VAL A 44 4.39 2.36 8.57
N LYS A 45 3.94 3.41 7.88
CA LYS A 45 3.95 4.72 8.50
C LYS A 45 2.95 5.62 7.81
N ILE A 46 2.25 6.42 8.59
CA ILE A 46 1.32 7.39 8.07
C ILE A 46 1.59 8.72 8.77
N MET A 47 1.84 9.76 8.01
CA MET A 47 2.02 11.08 8.56
C MET A 47 1.14 12.03 7.79
N GLY A 48 0.00 12.37 8.35
CA GLY A 48 -0.97 13.20 7.64
C GLY A 48 -1.49 12.44 6.44
N GLU A 49 -1.23 12.96 5.27
CA GLU A 49 -1.64 12.27 4.04
C GLU A 49 -0.50 11.50 3.41
N ASN A 50 0.68 11.56 4.02
CA ASN A 50 1.83 10.84 3.47
C ASN A 50 1.86 9.44 4.03
N VAL A 51 1.85 8.47 3.16
CA VAL A 51 1.81 7.07 3.54
C VAL A 51 3.08 6.40 3.03
N THR A 52 3.73 5.66 3.90
CA THR A 52 4.94 4.92 3.54
C THR A 52 4.61 3.44 3.54
N LEU A 53 4.93 2.79 2.43
CA LEU A 53 4.71 1.36 2.27
C LEU A 53 6.05 0.66 2.21
N GLN A 54 6.15 -0.47 2.88
CA GLN A 54 7.33 -1.30 2.77
C GLN A 54 7.04 -2.37 1.74
N ILE A 55 7.92 -2.50 0.75
CA ILE A 55 7.75 -3.49 -0.30
C ILE A 55 8.56 -4.70 0.10
N PHE A 56 7.90 -5.81 0.36
CA PHE A 56 8.58 -6.98 0.90
C PHE A 56 9.67 -7.51 -0.03
N ALA A 57 9.45 -7.42 -1.32
CA ALA A 57 10.43 -7.92 -2.28
C ALA A 57 11.39 -6.85 -2.76
N GLY A 58 11.32 -5.65 -2.18
CA GLY A 58 12.14 -4.55 -2.63
C GLY A 58 11.48 -3.79 -3.77
N THR A 59 12.03 -2.63 -4.09
CA THR A 59 11.39 -1.75 -5.05
C THR A 59 12.01 -1.83 -6.43
N GLU A 60 12.84 -2.84 -6.66
CA GLU A 60 13.47 -2.98 -7.94
C GLU A 60 12.43 -3.13 -9.03
N GLY A 61 12.53 -2.38 -10.10
CA GLY A 61 11.57 -2.44 -11.17
C GLY A 61 10.37 -1.54 -11.02
N LEU A 62 10.23 -0.86 -9.89
CA LEU A 62 9.12 0.05 -9.70
C LEU A 62 9.46 1.45 -10.20
N SER A 63 8.45 2.19 -10.54
CA SER A 63 8.63 3.59 -10.94
C SER A 63 7.56 4.41 -10.25
N THR A 64 7.66 5.73 -10.38
CA THR A 64 6.68 6.60 -9.76
C THR A 64 5.31 6.49 -10.42
N ASP A 65 5.22 5.79 -11.54
CA ASP A 65 3.95 5.56 -12.18
C ASP A 65 3.38 4.20 -11.85
N SER A 66 4.04 3.42 -11.01
CA SER A 66 3.55 2.09 -10.67
C SER A 66 2.22 2.20 -9.97
N GLU A 67 1.35 1.24 -10.22
CA GLU A 67 0.03 1.25 -9.63
C GLU A 67 0.10 0.78 -8.20
N VAL A 68 -0.55 1.51 -7.30
CA VAL A 68 -0.62 1.16 -5.90
C VAL A 68 -2.07 0.86 -5.56
N VAL A 69 -2.32 -0.34 -5.08
CA VAL A 69 -3.67 -0.77 -4.73
C VAL A 69 -3.70 -1.09 -3.25
N PHE A 70 -4.56 -0.41 -2.50
CA PHE A 70 -4.72 -0.68 -1.08
C PHE A 70 -5.87 -1.65 -0.90
N HIS A 71 -5.64 -2.70 -0.13
CA HIS A 71 -6.61 -3.77 0.01
C HIS A 71 -7.53 -3.61 1.21
N GLY A 72 -7.21 -2.68 2.09
CA GLY A 72 -8.13 -2.33 3.16
C GLY A 72 -8.15 -3.28 4.32
N GLU A 73 -7.23 -4.22 4.39
CA GLU A 73 -7.22 -5.16 5.47
C GLU A 73 -5.84 -5.41 5.95
N PRO A 74 -5.66 -5.64 7.25
CA PRO A 74 -4.35 -6.02 7.75
C PRO A 74 -4.03 -7.45 7.33
N PRO A 75 -2.80 -7.86 7.41
CA PRO A 75 -2.40 -9.18 6.97
C PRO A 75 -2.90 -10.30 7.83
N LYS A 76 -3.36 -10.01 9.06
CA LYS A 76 -3.78 -11.02 9.86
C LYS A 76 -5.03 -11.49 9.64
N LEU A 77 -5.40 -12.22 9.41
CA LEU A 77 -6.51 -12.58 9.11
C LEU A 77 -7.13 -13.57 9.74
N ARG A 78 -7.33 -13.72 10.02
CA ARG A 78 -7.84 -14.40 10.47
C ARG A 78 -8.01 -15.38 10.74
N VAL A 79 -8.09 -15.57 11.08
CA VAL A 79 -8.11 -16.46 11.31
C VAL A 79 -8.85 -17.07 11.81
N SER A 80 -9.34 -17.03 11.98
CA SER A 80 -10.06 -17.45 12.53
C SER A 80 -10.40 -18.29 12.81
N VAL A 81 -10.54 -18.50 12.95
CA VAL A 81 -10.92 -19.21 13.31
C VAL A 81 -11.16 -19.63 13.65
#